data_10c8cda88a1bd331abeea40205146bba
#
_entry.id   10c8cda88a1bd331abeea40205146bba
#
_cell.length_a   1.000
_cell.length_b   1.000
_cell.length_c   1.000
_cell.angle_alpha   90.00
_cell.angle_beta   90.00
_cell.angle_gamma   90.00
#
_symmetry.space_group_name_H-M   'P 1'
#
loop_
_entity.id
_entity.type
_entity.pdbx_description
1 polymer ?
#
loop_
_entity_poly.entity_id
_entity_poly.type
_entity_poly.pdbx_seq_one_letter_code
_entity_poly.pdbx_strand_id
1 'polypeptide(L)'
;MKYCLKITIAVLLLVSCKSNTENKSNDNADSVVTAKSSNSKTESYRNIHIMAKPDSIAIDIASTAVIVVDMENDFGSKGGMFDRAGINISMIQKVVNPTAKVLAAARQAGIKIIYLRMAYHDDLSDLGDIESPNRVRHLRIMHVGDTIIAPDGSKSRILIRNSWGTAIVPELKPQAEDIVMYKTRFSGFYKTELDSTLKALGKKHLIFTGCTTSVCVESTVRDAMFRDYSSIVLADCTAEPIGYEFTRSNYDASLLTIQSLFGWVSSSQEFIKAIQEPSVFSNQKLQKG
;
A
#
# COMPACT_ATOMS: atom_id res chain seq x y z
N MET A 1 -25.30 -3.66 47.90
CA MET A 1 -24.01 -3.24 48.51
C MET A 1 -23.28 -2.35 47.51
N LYS A 2 -23.18 -1.06 47.83
CA LYS A 2 -22.56 -0.02 47.00
C LYS A 2 -21.08 0.08 47.39
N TYR A 3 -20.16 -0.11 46.48
CA TYR A 3 -18.75 0.25 46.67
C TYR A 3 -18.40 1.46 45.81
N CYS A 4 -18.14 2.54 46.54
CA CYS A 4 -17.70 3.82 46.00
C CYS A 4 -16.15 3.81 45.97
N LEU A 5 -15.52 3.87 44.79
CA LEU A 5 -14.06 3.94 44.65
C LEU A 5 -13.68 5.41 44.51
N LYS A 6 -13.01 5.95 45.51
CA LYS A 6 -12.44 7.31 45.49
C LYS A 6 -11.12 7.30 44.74
N ILE A 7 -11.02 8.10 43.68
CA ILE A 7 -9.78 8.36 42.95
C ILE A 7 -9.15 9.62 43.55
N THR A 8 -7.95 9.47 44.10
CA THR A 8 -7.15 10.56 44.63
C THR A 8 -6.22 11.07 43.54
N ILE A 9 -6.39 12.34 43.15
CA ILE A 9 -5.50 13.01 42.17
C ILE A 9 -4.35 13.67 42.95
N ALA A 10 -3.13 13.24 42.67
CA ALA A 10 -1.92 13.88 43.15
C ALA A 10 -1.44 14.92 42.15
N VAL A 11 -1.44 16.19 42.55
CA VAL A 11 -0.91 17.32 41.83
C VAL A 11 0.56 17.49 42.18
N LEU A 12 1.47 17.34 41.24
CA LEU A 12 2.88 17.68 41.39
C LEU A 12 3.11 19.11 40.89
N LEU A 13 3.49 19.98 41.83
CA LEU A 13 3.98 21.34 41.55
C LEU A 13 5.50 21.28 41.22
N LEU A 14 5.87 21.71 40.02
CA LEU A 14 7.26 21.97 39.68
C LEU A 14 7.61 23.42 39.91
N VAL A 15 8.55 23.65 40.78
CA VAL A 15 9.12 24.94 41.12
C VAL A 15 10.16 25.36 40.06
N SER A 16 9.99 26.54 39.53
CA SER A 16 10.92 27.22 38.60
C SER A 16 12.04 27.94 39.39
N CYS A 17 13.28 27.63 39.09
CA CYS A 17 14.42 28.46 39.49
C CYS A 17 14.92 29.27 38.30
N LYS A 18 14.81 30.61 38.43
CA LYS A 18 15.52 31.62 37.62
C LYS A 18 16.91 31.83 38.21
N SER A 19 17.93 31.88 37.39
CA SER A 19 19.20 32.57 37.71
C SER A 19 19.57 33.53 36.60
N ASN A 20 19.61 34.79 36.96
CA ASN A 20 20.23 35.91 36.23
C ASN A 20 21.76 35.83 36.40
N THR A 21 22.51 36.13 35.34
CA THR A 21 23.77 36.83 35.46
C THR A 21 24.08 37.67 34.21
N GLU A 22 24.55 38.87 34.49
CA GLU A 22 24.73 40.02 33.61
C GLU A 22 25.99 39.98 32.72
N ASN A 23 25.87 40.71 31.64
CA ASN A 23 26.84 41.48 30.82
C ASN A 23 28.34 41.41 31.10
N LYS A 24 29.08 41.21 29.99
CA LYS A 24 30.16 42.17 29.61
C LYS A 24 30.43 42.12 28.10
N SER A 25 30.38 43.29 27.50
CA SER A 25 30.88 43.70 26.17
C SER A 25 32.37 43.51 26.03
N ASN A 26 32.86 43.10 24.85
CA ASN A 26 34.00 43.72 24.18
C ASN A 26 34.12 43.36 22.70
N ASP A 27 34.55 44.36 21.98
CA ASP A 27 34.65 44.57 20.55
C ASP A 27 35.70 43.72 19.80
N ASN A 28 35.47 43.70 18.49
CA ASN A 28 36.43 43.58 17.36
C ASN A 28 37.07 42.24 17.02
N ALA A 29 36.68 41.71 15.89
CA ALA A 29 37.56 41.59 14.71
C ALA A 29 36.85 40.90 13.54
N ASP A 30 36.93 41.51 12.38
CA ASP A 30 36.59 41.02 11.06
C ASP A 30 37.12 39.58 10.80
N SER A 31 36.24 38.66 10.46
CA SER A 31 36.61 37.47 9.70
C SER A 31 35.50 37.19 8.68
N VAL A 32 35.85 37.38 7.42
CA VAL A 32 35.09 37.00 6.24
C VAL A 32 34.82 35.48 6.30
N VAL A 33 33.62 35.13 6.70
CA VAL A 33 33.14 33.76 6.56
C VAL A 33 32.56 33.63 5.16
N THR A 34 33.32 33.00 4.27
CA THR A 34 32.85 32.50 2.99
C THR A 34 31.66 31.56 3.25
N ALA A 35 30.49 32.04 2.89
CA ALA A 35 29.27 31.18 2.87
C ALA A 35 29.50 29.99 1.93
N LYS A 36 29.69 28.81 2.50
CA LYS A 36 29.54 27.58 1.75
C LYS A 36 28.09 27.50 1.29
N SER A 37 27.91 27.70 -0.02
CA SER A 37 26.66 27.37 -0.72
C SER A 37 26.28 25.94 -0.40
N SER A 38 25.35 25.77 0.53
CA SER A 38 24.63 24.51 0.68
C SER A 38 23.77 24.34 -0.57
N ASN A 39 24.19 23.49 -1.47
CA ASN A 39 23.36 22.95 -2.52
C ASN A 39 22.20 22.21 -1.86
N SER A 40 21.16 22.91 -1.43
CA SER A 40 19.86 22.32 -1.20
C SER A 40 19.37 21.87 -2.56
N LYS A 41 19.39 20.54 -2.84
CA LYS A 41 18.57 19.96 -3.87
C LYS A 41 17.15 20.42 -3.57
N THR A 42 16.68 21.41 -4.31
CA THR A 42 15.26 21.73 -4.42
C THR A 42 14.62 20.49 -5.04
N GLU A 43 14.11 19.59 -4.19
CA GLU A 43 13.16 18.57 -4.63
C GLU A 43 11.99 19.34 -5.21
N SER A 44 11.89 19.35 -6.53
CA SER A 44 10.75 19.94 -7.22
C SER A 44 9.54 19.07 -6.90
N TYR A 45 8.73 19.49 -5.93
CA TYR A 45 7.43 18.88 -5.64
C TYR A 45 6.60 18.93 -6.91
N ARG A 46 6.36 17.74 -7.49
CA ARG A 46 5.57 17.61 -8.69
C ARG A 46 4.17 17.18 -8.31
N ASN A 47 3.33 18.17 -7.94
CA ASN A 47 1.93 17.94 -7.66
C ASN A 47 1.17 17.62 -8.95
N ILE A 48 0.40 16.55 -8.94
CA ILE A 48 -0.48 16.12 -10.02
C ILE A 48 -1.90 15.96 -9.50
N HIS A 49 -2.88 16.12 -10.39
CA HIS A 49 -4.28 15.89 -10.08
C HIS A 49 -4.77 14.64 -10.80
N ILE A 50 -5.33 13.70 -10.06
CA ILE A 50 -5.92 12.47 -10.59
C ILE A 50 -7.44 12.64 -10.56
N MET A 51 -8.09 12.46 -11.71
CA MET A 51 -9.54 12.34 -11.78
C MET A 51 -9.96 11.04 -11.10
N ALA A 52 -10.80 11.15 -10.09
CA ALA A 52 -11.21 10.04 -9.25
C ALA A 52 -12.63 10.25 -8.71
N LYS A 53 -13.15 9.25 -8.03
CA LYS A 53 -14.42 9.35 -7.27
C LYS A 53 -14.08 9.28 -5.78
N PRO A 54 -14.77 10.05 -4.92
CA PRO A 54 -15.92 10.91 -5.22
C PRO A 54 -15.54 12.22 -5.95
N ASP A 55 -14.29 12.68 -5.85
CA ASP A 55 -13.75 13.91 -6.44
C ASP A 55 -12.30 13.71 -6.88
N SER A 56 -11.74 14.65 -7.64
CA SER A 56 -10.34 14.60 -8.02
C SER A 56 -9.43 14.80 -6.80
N ILE A 57 -8.30 14.10 -6.79
CA ILE A 57 -7.31 14.20 -5.72
C ILE A 57 -5.99 14.76 -6.23
N ALA A 58 -5.42 15.72 -5.48
CA ALA A 58 -4.06 16.18 -5.69
C ALA A 58 -3.08 15.31 -4.89
N ILE A 59 -2.06 14.81 -5.56
CA ILE A 59 -0.98 14.04 -4.92
C ILE A 59 0.38 14.60 -5.33
N ASP A 60 1.37 14.42 -4.45
CA ASP A 60 2.77 14.68 -4.77
C ASP A 60 3.46 13.37 -5.17
N ILE A 61 4.09 13.36 -6.34
CA ILE A 61 4.77 12.18 -6.90
C ILE A 61 5.87 11.65 -5.97
N ALA A 62 6.64 12.55 -5.35
CA ALA A 62 7.74 12.16 -4.46
C ALA A 62 7.23 11.41 -3.22
N SER A 63 6.06 11.79 -2.71
CA SER A 63 5.42 11.15 -1.56
C SER A 63 4.41 10.05 -1.94
N THR A 64 4.44 9.56 -3.19
CA THR A 64 3.55 8.50 -3.69
C THR A 64 4.27 7.16 -3.79
N ALA A 65 3.55 6.06 -3.55
CA ALA A 65 3.97 4.69 -3.86
C ALA A 65 2.85 3.92 -4.57
N VAL A 66 3.24 2.99 -5.46
CA VAL A 66 2.31 1.99 -6.02
C VAL A 66 2.41 0.71 -5.20
N ILE A 67 1.28 0.20 -4.77
CA ILE A 67 1.14 -1.04 -4.00
C ILE A 67 0.51 -2.10 -4.91
N VAL A 68 1.27 -3.14 -5.20
CA VAL A 68 0.83 -4.28 -6.02
C VAL A 68 0.48 -5.42 -5.07
N VAL A 69 -0.80 -5.77 -5.00
CA VAL A 69 -1.32 -6.74 -4.03
C VAL A 69 -1.53 -8.09 -4.70
N ASP A 70 -0.80 -9.11 -4.24
CA ASP A 70 -1.02 -10.53 -4.53
C ASP A 70 -1.15 -10.91 -6.03
N MET A 71 -0.41 -10.23 -6.91
CA MET A 71 -0.35 -10.58 -8.32
C MET A 71 0.60 -11.76 -8.53
N GLU A 72 0.27 -12.90 -7.92
CA GLU A 72 1.05 -14.14 -7.85
C GLU A 72 0.44 -15.25 -8.70
N ASN A 73 1.24 -16.27 -9.02
CA ASN A 73 0.77 -17.42 -9.81
C ASN A 73 -0.39 -18.17 -9.15
N ASP A 74 -0.39 -18.29 -7.81
CA ASP A 74 -1.48 -18.97 -7.08
C ASP A 74 -2.84 -18.27 -7.24
N PHE A 75 -2.85 -16.96 -7.54
CA PHE A 75 -4.10 -16.23 -7.78
C PHE A 75 -4.41 -16.03 -9.26
N GLY A 76 -3.39 -15.75 -10.11
CA GLY A 76 -3.61 -15.29 -11.48
C GLY A 76 -3.22 -16.26 -12.58
N SER A 77 -2.54 -17.39 -12.28
CA SER A 77 -2.01 -18.29 -13.30
C SER A 77 -2.77 -19.61 -13.36
N LYS A 78 -2.87 -20.18 -14.56
CA LYS A 78 -3.38 -21.53 -14.74
C LYS A 78 -2.51 -22.53 -13.98
N GLY A 79 -3.14 -23.44 -13.26
CA GLY A 79 -2.47 -24.40 -12.38
C GLY A 79 -2.13 -23.86 -11.00
N GLY A 80 -2.39 -22.58 -10.71
CA GLY A 80 -2.29 -21.98 -9.38
C GLY A 80 -3.48 -22.34 -8.48
N MET A 81 -3.45 -21.87 -7.25
CA MET A 81 -4.44 -22.17 -6.22
C MET A 81 -5.88 -21.88 -6.67
N PHE A 82 -6.16 -20.69 -7.20
CA PHE A 82 -7.51 -20.31 -7.61
C PHE A 82 -8.01 -21.13 -8.79
N ASP A 83 -7.18 -21.35 -9.81
CA ASP A 83 -7.54 -22.19 -10.97
C ASP A 83 -7.86 -23.64 -10.54
N ARG A 84 -7.05 -24.21 -9.64
CA ARG A 84 -7.29 -25.55 -9.06
C ARG A 84 -8.56 -25.65 -8.23
N ALA A 85 -8.92 -24.56 -7.55
CA ALA A 85 -10.17 -24.46 -6.80
C ALA A 85 -11.40 -24.21 -7.71
N GLY A 86 -11.22 -24.13 -9.03
CA GLY A 86 -12.31 -23.86 -9.98
C GLY A 86 -12.75 -22.39 -10.01
N ILE A 87 -11.99 -21.48 -9.40
CA ILE A 87 -12.27 -20.05 -9.43
C ILE A 87 -11.85 -19.49 -10.79
N ASN A 88 -12.72 -18.67 -11.39
CA ASN A 88 -12.45 -18.06 -12.69
C ASN A 88 -11.36 -16.98 -12.58
N ILE A 89 -10.14 -17.32 -12.93
CA ILE A 89 -8.98 -16.44 -12.89
C ILE A 89 -8.93 -15.41 -14.03
N SER A 90 -9.82 -15.48 -15.02
CA SER A 90 -9.81 -14.58 -16.18
C SER A 90 -9.94 -13.10 -15.79
N MET A 91 -10.62 -12.81 -14.69
CA MET A 91 -10.74 -11.45 -14.16
C MET A 91 -9.39 -10.93 -13.68
N ILE A 92 -8.59 -11.77 -13.00
CA ILE A 92 -7.24 -11.41 -12.54
C ILE A 92 -6.30 -11.25 -13.74
N GLN A 93 -6.38 -12.15 -14.73
CA GLN A 93 -5.58 -12.06 -15.95
C GLN A 93 -5.84 -10.77 -16.75
N LYS A 94 -7.09 -10.30 -16.79
CA LYS A 94 -7.46 -9.06 -17.47
C LYS A 94 -6.79 -7.81 -16.90
N VAL A 95 -6.53 -7.78 -15.61
CA VAL A 95 -5.92 -6.61 -14.94
C VAL A 95 -4.39 -6.60 -15.00
N VAL A 96 -3.75 -7.67 -15.49
CA VAL A 96 -2.29 -7.76 -15.62
C VAL A 96 -1.75 -6.68 -16.56
N ASN A 97 -2.31 -6.56 -17.77
CA ASN A 97 -1.82 -5.62 -18.76
C ASN A 97 -1.98 -4.13 -18.35
N PRO A 98 -3.15 -3.65 -17.87
CA PRO A 98 -3.25 -2.28 -17.36
C PRO A 98 -2.31 -2.05 -16.17
N THR A 99 -2.15 -3.00 -15.26
CA THR A 99 -1.18 -2.91 -14.16
C THR A 99 0.25 -2.77 -14.69
N ALA A 100 0.67 -3.56 -15.67
CA ALA A 100 2.01 -3.45 -16.27
C ALA A 100 2.28 -2.04 -16.83
N LYS A 101 1.29 -1.42 -17.48
CA LYS A 101 1.38 -0.04 -17.97
C LYS A 101 1.52 0.98 -16.84
N VAL A 102 0.77 0.80 -15.75
CA VAL A 102 0.88 1.62 -14.53
C VAL A 102 2.29 1.52 -13.95
N LEU A 103 2.82 0.31 -13.81
CA LEU A 103 4.16 0.10 -13.25
C LEU A 103 5.26 0.72 -14.12
N ALA A 104 5.15 0.59 -15.45
CA ALA A 104 6.09 1.23 -16.38
C ALA A 104 6.08 2.75 -16.25
N ALA A 105 4.88 3.36 -16.23
CA ALA A 105 4.73 4.80 -16.07
C ALA A 105 5.19 5.30 -14.69
N ALA A 106 4.89 4.55 -13.64
CA ALA A 106 5.33 4.86 -12.27
C ALA A 106 6.86 4.86 -12.15
N ARG A 107 7.53 3.86 -12.72
CA ARG A 107 9.02 3.80 -12.76
C ARG A 107 9.62 4.98 -13.50
N GLN A 108 9.07 5.34 -14.66
CA GLN A 108 9.53 6.52 -15.43
C GLN A 108 9.35 7.82 -14.63
N ALA A 109 8.30 7.91 -13.81
CA ALA A 109 8.05 9.06 -12.94
C ALA A 109 8.84 9.04 -11.63
N GLY A 110 9.60 7.99 -11.33
CA GLY A 110 10.34 7.83 -10.08
C GLY A 110 9.46 7.46 -8.87
N ILE A 111 8.24 6.99 -9.11
CA ILE A 111 7.33 6.53 -8.04
C ILE A 111 7.80 5.15 -7.56
N LYS A 112 7.95 4.99 -6.25
CA LYS A 112 8.34 3.71 -5.64
C LYS A 112 7.23 2.67 -5.82
N ILE A 113 7.63 1.43 -6.13
CA ILE A 113 6.73 0.28 -6.25
C ILE A 113 7.01 -0.69 -5.12
N ILE A 114 5.95 -1.17 -4.47
CA ILE A 114 5.99 -2.15 -3.39
C ILE A 114 5.03 -3.28 -3.74
N TYR A 115 5.56 -4.49 -3.79
CA TYR A 115 4.80 -5.72 -3.98
C TYR A 115 4.48 -6.35 -2.63
N LEU A 116 3.23 -6.68 -2.41
CA LEU A 116 2.77 -7.50 -1.31
C LEU A 116 2.47 -8.90 -1.85
N ARG A 117 3.07 -9.91 -1.24
CA ARG A 117 2.90 -11.31 -1.62
C ARG A 117 2.31 -12.09 -0.46
N MET A 118 1.18 -12.78 -0.70
CA MET A 118 0.58 -13.65 0.30
C MET A 118 1.34 -14.97 0.35
N ALA A 119 2.10 -15.21 1.42
CA ALA A 119 2.85 -16.45 1.55
C ALA A 119 3.19 -16.78 2.99
N TYR A 120 3.20 -18.05 3.31
CA TYR A 120 3.48 -18.62 4.62
C TYR A 120 4.84 -19.30 4.66
N HIS A 121 5.36 -19.49 5.86
CA HIS A 121 6.51 -20.34 6.09
C HIS A 121 6.21 -21.81 5.74
N ASP A 122 7.24 -22.56 5.41
CA ASP A 122 7.15 -23.97 5.01
C ASP A 122 6.48 -24.85 6.09
N ASP A 123 6.72 -24.53 7.36
CA ASP A 123 6.17 -25.19 8.54
C ASP A 123 4.80 -24.66 8.98
N LEU A 124 4.24 -23.67 8.28
CA LEU A 124 2.96 -23.00 8.58
C LEU A 124 2.90 -22.36 9.99
N SER A 125 4.05 -22.03 10.59
CA SER A 125 4.13 -21.43 11.92
C SER A 125 3.48 -20.04 11.98
N ASP A 126 3.44 -19.31 10.86
CA ASP A 126 2.86 -17.97 10.72
C ASP A 126 1.40 -17.95 10.22
N LEU A 127 0.78 -19.12 10.02
CA LEU A 127 -0.61 -19.26 9.56
C LEU A 127 -1.65 -18.82 10.64
N GLY A 128 -1.24 -18.71 11.87
CA GLY A 128 -2.06 -18.34 13.04
C GLY A 128 -2.32 -19.50 13.99
N ASP A 129 -3.03 -19.21 15.07
CA ASP A 129 -3.41 -20.20 16.07
C ASP A 129 -4.27 -21.31 15.47
N ILE A 130 -4.26 -22.48 16.11
CA ILE A 130 -4.85 -23.71 15.55
C ILE A 130 -6.35 -23.57 15.21
N GLU A 131 -7.08 -22.78 15.99
CA GLU A 131 -8.52 -22.53 15.79
C GLU A 131 -8.81 -21.19 15.11
N SER A 132 -7.78 -20.41 14.72
CA SER A 132 -8.00 -19.11 14.10
C SER A 132 -8.73 -19.26 12.76
N PRO A 133 -9.69 -18.36 12.44
CA PRO A 133 -10.38 -18.40 11.16
C PRO A 133 -9.42 -18.34 9.97
N ASN A 134 -8.30 -17.65 10.08
CA ASN A 134 -7.28 -17.61 9.05
C ASN A 134 -6.72 -19.01 8.78
N ARG A 135 -6.23 -19.70 9.83
CA ARG A 135 -5.65 -21.03 9.69
C ARG A 135 -6.67 -22.05 9.18
N VAL A 136 -7.83 -22.11 9.84
CA VAL A 136 -8.87 -23.08 9.50
C VAL A 136 -9.33 -22.94 8.05
N ARG A 137 -9.60 -21.72 7.59
CA ARG A 137 -10.08 -21.46 6.23
C ARG A 137 -9.00 -21.72 5.18
N HIS A 138 -7.77 -21.29 5.44
CA HIS A 138 -6.66 -21.48 4.51
C HIS A 138 -6.32 -22.98 4.32
N LEU A 139 -6.34 -23.76 5.38
CA LEU A 139 -6.10 -25.20 5.27
C LEU A 139 -7.26 -25.93 4.60
N ARG A 140 -8.51 -25.64 4.99
CA ARG A 140 -9.68 -26.40 4.52
C ARG A 140 -10.19 -25.99 3.14
N ILE A 141 -10.07 -24.72 2.78
CA ILE A 141 -10.68 -24.18 1.55
C ILE A 141 -9.61 -23.91 0.50
N MET A 142 -8.49 -23.34 0.92
CA MET A 142 -7.43 -22.91 0.02
C MET A 142 -6.30 -23.94 -0.13
N HIS A 143 -6.33 -25.02 0.66
CA HIS A 143 -5.31 -26.08 0.64
C HIS A 143 -3.87 -25.58 0.79
N VAL A 144 -3.68 -24.55 1.61
CA VAL A 144 -2.37 -23.95 1.85
C VAL A 144 -1.40 -24.99 2.40
N GLY A 145 -0.22 -25.04 1.79
CA GLY A 145 0.83 -26.00 2.14
C GLY A 145 0.79 -27.31 1.34
N ASP A 146 -0.31 -27.61 0.62
CA ASP A 146 -0.38 -28.80 -0.21
C ASP A 146 0.66 -28.75 -1.33
N THR A 147 1.26 -29.92 -1.59
CA THR A 147 2.22 -30.07 -2.70
C THR A 147 1.48 -30.20 -4.01
N ILE A 148 1.92 -29.46 -5.01
CA ILE A 148 1.41 -29.50 -6.38
C ILE A 148 2.57 -29.63 -7.37
N ILE A 149 2.26 -30.06 -8.60
CA ILE A 149 3.17 -29.90 -9.73
C ILE A 149 2.74 -28.66 -10.48
N ALA A 150 3.66 -27.70 -10.59
CA ALA A 150 3.47 -26.47 -11.33
C ALA A 150 3.42 -26.71 -12.84
N PRO A 151 2.90 -25.79 -13.67
CA PRO A 151 2.85 -25.94 -15.12
C PRO A 151 4.20 -26.12 -15.80
N ASP A 152 5.27 -25.64 -15.18
CA ASP A 152 6.66 -25.83 -15.65
C ASP A 152 7.27 -27.19 -15.26
N GLY A 153 6.47 -28.07 -14.62
CA GLY A 153 6.90 -29.39 -14.15
C GLY A 153 7.61 -29.38 -12.79
N SER A 154 7.86 -28.23 -12.20
CA SER A 154 8.52 -28.12 -10.89
C SER A 154 7.57 -28.52 -9.75
N LYS A 155 8.15 -29.05 -8.67
CA LYS A 155 7.41 -29.27 -7.42
C LYS A 155 7.20 -27.94 -6.71
N SER A 156 5.96 -27.62 -6.40
CA SER A 156 5.56 -26.39 -5.71
C SER A 156 4.66 -26.70 -4.52
N ARG A 157 4.41 -25.70 -3.66
CA ARG A 157 3.45 -25.77 -2.57
C ARG A 157 2.58 -24.51 -2.56
N ILE A 158 1.28 -24.72 -2.34
CA ILE A 158 0.27 -23.65 -2.37
C ILE A 158 0.58 -22.61 -1.27
N LEU A 159 0.71 -21.32 -1.65
CA LEU A 159 0.99 -20.17 -0.80
C LEU A 159 2.17 -20.36 0.17
N ILE A 160 3.18 -21.15 -0.22
CA ILE A 160 4.43 -21.25 0.54
C ILE A 160 5.50 -20.37 -0.08
N ARG A 161 6.26 -19.65 0.76
CA ARG A 161 7.34 -18.75 0.34
C ARG A 161 8.32 -19.45 -0.58
N ASN A 162 8.79 -18.70 -1.58
CA ASN A 162 9.77 -19.15 -2.56
C ASN A 162 9.31 -20.33 -3.45
N SER A 163 8.02 -20.66 -3.46
CA SER A 163 7.44 -21.62 -4.40
C SER A 163 7.02 -20.93 -5.70
N TRP A 164 6.76 -21.73 -6.76
CA TRP A 164 6.23 -21.22 -8.02
C TRP A 164 4.92 -20.46 -7.80
N GLY A 165 4.02 -20.98 -6.95
CA GLY A 165 2.72 -20.37 -6.68
C GLY A 165 2.81 -18.93 -6.16
N THR A 166 3.79 -18.65 -5.31
CA THR A 166 3.99 -17.32 -4.74
C THR A 166 4.92 -16.42 -5.56
N ALA A 167 5.40 -16.85 -6.71
CA ALA A 167 6.10 -15.98 -7.64
C ALA A 167 5.12 -15.00 -8.30
N ILE A 168 5.55 -13.75 -8.47
CA ILE A 168 4.76 -12.74 -9.20
C ILE A 168 4.61 -13.21 -10.66
N VAL A 169 3.42 -12.99 -11.23
CA VAL A 169 3.15 -13.32 -12.64
C VAL A 169 4.20 -12.68 -13.54
N PRO A 170 4.67 -13.37 -14.60
CA PRO A 170 5.85 -12.94 -15.36
C PRO A 170 5.79 -11.52 -15.91
N GLU A 171 4.61 -11.08 -16.35
CA GLU A 171 4.38 -9.76 -16.94
C GLU A 171 4.55 -8.60 -15.95
N LEU A 172 4.45 -8.89 -14.65
CA LEU A 172 4.57 -7.91 -13.56
C LEU A 172 5.85 -8.12 -12.74
N LYS A 173 6.80 -8.88 -13.24
CA LYS A 173 8.03 -9.21 -12.52
C LYS A 173 8.67 -7.98 -11.88
N PRO A 174 8.97 -8.01 -10.57
CA PRO A 174 9.66 -6.92 -9.87
C PRO A 174 11.03 -6.62 -10.49
N GLN A 175 11.42 -5.34 -10.51
CA GLN A 175 12.76 -4.87 -10.88
C GLN A 175 13.61 -4.65 -9.62
N ALA A 176 14.90 -4.43 -9.80
CA ALA A 176 15.86 -4.33 -8.69
C ALA A 176 15.52 -3.22 -7.68
N GLU A 177 14.91 -2.13 -8.16
CA GLU A 177 14.53 -0.98 -7.33
C GLU A 177 13.19 -1.16 -6.59
N ASP A 178 12.43 -2.19 -6.95
CA ASP A 178 11.12 -2.46 -6.34
C ASP A 178 11.30 -3.15 -4.99
N ILE A 179 10.37 -2.91 -4.08
CA ILE A 179 10.35 -3.57 -2.78
C ILE A 179 9.36 -4.73 -2.83
N VAL A 180 9.77 -5.89 -2.30
CA VAL A 180 8.91 -7.07 -2.24
C VAL A 180 8.79 -7.52 -0.80
N MET A 181 7.55 -7.66 -0.31
CA MET A 181 7.24 -8.06 1.06
C MET A 181 6.28 -9.25 1.09
N TYR A 182 6.48 -10.16 2.03
CA TYR A 182 5.51 -11.19 2.35
C TYR A 182 4.50 -10.69 3.39
N LYS A 183 3.24 -11.09 3.23
CA LYS A 183 2.18 -10.91 4.22
C LYS A 183 1.50 -12.25 4.50
N THR A 184 0.98 -12.39 5.72
CA THR A 184 0.33 -13.63 6.20
C THR A 184 -1.12 -13.43 6.59
N ARG A 185 -1.66 -12.24 6.29
CA ARG A 185 -3.09 -11.88 6.43
C ARG A 185 -3.51 -11.06 5.23
N PHE A 186 -4.80 -10.79 5.12
CA PHE A 186 -5.34 -10.06 3.97
C PHE A 186 -4.79 -8.65 3.88
N SER A 187 -4.73 -7.93 5.01
CA SER A 187 -4.07 -6.62 5.02
C SER A 187 -2.56 -6.72 4.89
N GLY A 188 -1.99 -5.88 4.03
CA GLY A 188 -0.56 -5.69 3.87
C GLY A 188 0.14 -5.07 5.08
N PHE A 189 -0.61 -4.48 6.01
CA PHE A 189 -0.05 -3.86 7.21
C PHE A 189 0.06 -4.80 8.41
N TYR A 190 -0.62 -5.98 8.36
CA TYR A 190 -0.64 -6.88 9.50
C TYR A 190 0.71 -7.56 9.71
N LYS A 191 1.42 -7.16 10.76
CA LYS A 191 2.74 -7.72 11.15
C LYS A 191 3.74 -7.76 9.99
N THR A 192 3.78 -6.70 9.18
CA THR A 192 4.76 -6.49 8.10
C THR A 192 5.52 -5.18 8.33
N GLU A 193 6.59 -4.99 7.57
CA GLU A 193 7.36 -3.74 7.55
C GLU A 193 6.75 -2.66 6.64
N LEU A 194 5.50 -2.83 6.15
CA LEU A 194 4.93 -1.89 5.17
C LEU A 194 4.83 -0.48 5.74
N ASP A 195 4.30 -0.32 6.95
CA ASP A 195 4.11 1.01 7.57
C ASP A 195 5.45 1.70 7.85
N SER A 196 6.41 0.98 8.45
CA SER A 196 7.75 1.51 8.72
C SER A 196 8.49 1.88 7.44
N THR A 197 8.37 1.07 6.39
CA THR A 197 8.94 1.34 5.07
C THR A 197 8.34 2.57 4.42
N LEU A 198 7.01 2.70 4.40
CA LEU A 198 6.32 3.85 3.83
C LEU A 198 6.70 5.14 4.54
N LYS A 199 6.77 5.12 5.87
CA LYS A 199 7.21 6.26 6.70
C LYS A 199 8.66 6.64 6.43
N ALA A 200 9.56 5.66 6.39
CA ALA A 200 10.98 5.89 6.10
C ALA A 200 11.20 6.49 4.70
N LEU A 201 10.34 6.15 3.73
CA LEU A 201 10.36 6.69 2.38
C LEU A 201 9.52 7.97 2.21
N GLY A 202 8.95 8.51 3.29
CA GLY A 202 8.13 9.72 3.26
C GLY A 202 6.84 9.60 2.42
N LYS A 203 6.29 8.37 2.28
CA LYS A 203 5.11 8.14 1.43
C LYS A 203 3.83 8.51 2.18
N LYS A 204 2.92 9.18 1.48
CA LYS A 204 1.61 9.65 1.98
C LYS A 204 0.45 9.19 1.09
N HIS A 205 0.71 8.99 -0.20
CA HIS A 205 -0.27 8.60 -1.19
C HIS A 205 0.03 7.20 -1.70
N LEU A 206 -0.96 6.31 -1.69
CA LEU A 206 -0.83 4.92 -2.08
C LEU A 206 -1.76 4.60 -3.24
N ILE A 207 -1.18 4.15 -4.35
CA ILE A 207 -1.92 3.73 -5.54
C ILE A 207 -2.04 2.22 -5.50
N PHE A 208 -3.25 1.69 -5.38
CA PHE A 208 -3.49 0.26 -5.21
C PHE A 208 -3.87 -0.43 -6.52
N THR A 209 -3.23 -1.57 -6.76
CA THR A 209 -3.52 -2.54 -7.83
C THR A 209 -3.51 -3.96 -7.27
N GLY A 210 -4.05 -4.93 -7.99
CA GLY A 210 -3.91 -6.35 -7.65
C GLY A 210 -5.21 -7.06 -7.29
N CYS A 211 -5.15 -8.10 -6.47
CA CYS A 211 -6.28 -8.95 -6.12
C CYS A 211 -6.26 -9.42 -4.65
N THR A 212 -7.41 -9.91 -4.07
CA THR A 212 -8.73 -9.68 -4.65
C THR A 212 -9.31 -8.39 -4.09
N THR A 213 -10.11 -7.71 -4.88
CA THR A 213 -10.56 -6.34 -4.56
C THR A 213 -11.26 -6.26 -3.21
N SER A 214 -12.21 -7.17 -2.92
CA SER A 214 -13.00 -7.16 -1.68
C SER A 214 -12.27 -7.75 -0.46
N VAL A 215 -11.10 -8.35 -0.65
CA VAL A 215 -10.37 -9.04 0.44
C VAL A 215 -9.04 -8.34 0.70
N CYS A 216 -7.98 -8.70 -0.05
CA CYS A 216 -6.63 -8.21 0.26
C CYS A 216 -6.46 -6.72 -0.07
N VAL A 217 -7.02 -6.25 -1.19
CA VAL A 217 -6.95 -4.83 -1.56
C VAL A 217 -7.74 -4.00 -0.55
N GLU A 218 -9.02 -4.29 -0.35
CA GLU A 218 -9.88 -3.52 0.57
C GLU A 218 -9.35 -3.56 2.01
N SER A 219 -8.92 -4.73 2.52
CA SER A 219 -8.34 -4.82 3.87
C SER A 219 -7.10 -3.94 4.02
N THR A 220 -6.25 -3.87 2.98
CA THR A 220 -5.05 -3.02 3.02
C THR A 220 -5.41 -1.54 2.92
N VAL A 221 -6.39 -1.17 2.09
CA VAL A 221 -6.89 0.21 1.95
C VAL A 221 -7.51 0.72 3.26
N ARG A 222 -8.30 -0.11 3.95
CA ARG A 222 -8.88 0.23 5.27
C ARG A 222 -7.79 0.48 6.31
N ASP A 223 -6.80 -0.41 6.37
CA ASP A 223 -5.67 -0.28 7.27
C ASP A 223 -4.76 0.91 6.92
N ALA A 224 -4.65 1.27 5.64
CA ALA A 224 -3.95 2.46 5.18
C ALA A 224 -4.65 3.74 5.67
N MET A 225 -5.98 3.82 5.52
CA MET A 225 -6.79 4.94 5.98
C MET A 225 -6.67 5.12 7.50
N PHE A 226 -6.68 4.05 8.29
CA PHE A 226 -6.48 4.11 9.75
C PHE A 226 -5.08 4.57 10.17
N ARG A 227 -4.15 4.72 9.22
CA ARG A 227 -2.77 5.22 9.39
C ARG A 227 -2.53 6.54 8.65
N ASP A 228 -3.63 7.22 8.25
CA ASP A 228 -3.62 8.52 7.58
C ASP A 228 -2.96 8.53 6.18
N TYR A 229 -2.92 7.39 5.50
CA TYR A 229 -2.52 7.35 4.09
C TYR A 229 -3.72 7.68 3.18
N SER A 230 -3.49 8.51 2.16
CA SER A 230 -4.45 8.72 1.07
C SER A 230 -4.36 7.56 0.08
N SER A 231 -5.41 6.75 0.00
CA SER A 231 -5.46 5.55 -0.83
C SER A 231 -6.27 5.76 -2.10
N ILE A 232 -5.69 5.49 -3.27
CA ILE A 232 -6.35 5.54 -4.57
C ILE A 232 -6.33 4.14 -5.18
N VAL A 233 -7.49 3.53 -5.39
CA VAL A 233 -7.63 2.22 -6.03
C VAL A 233 -7.87 2.41 -7.52
N LEU A 234 -7.04 1.77 -8.36
CA LEU A 234 -7.25 1.77 -9.81
C LEU A 234 -8.19 0.62 -10.17
N ALA A 235 -9.43 0.96 -10.47
CA ALA A 235 -10.51 -0.01 -10.66
C ALA A 235 -10.20 -1.06 -11.74
N ASP A 236 -9.67 -0.64 -12.86
CA ASP A 236 -9.28 -1.51 -13.98
C ASP A 236 -7.96 -2.28 -13.75
N CYS A 237 -7.30 -2.05 -12.62
CA CYS A 237 -6.10 -2.76 -12.15
C CYS A 237 -6.37 -3.65 -10.94
N THR A 238 -7.63 -3.80 -10.52
CA THR A 238 -8.02 -4.73 -9.45
C THR A 238 -9.07 -5.72 -9.93
N ALA A 239 -9.07 -6.93 -9.37
CA ALA A 239 -9.97 -7.99 -9.77
C ALA A 239 -10.60 -8.71 -8.58
N GLU A 240 -11.87 -9.12 -8.74
CA GLU A 240 -12.63 -9.85 -7.73
C GLU A 240 -13.37 -11.04 -8.36
N PRO A 241 -12.75 -12.22 -8.41
CA PRO A 241 -13.44 -13.41 -8.93
C PRO A 241 -14.36 -14.06 -7.90
N ILE A 242 -14.26 -13.72 -6.61
CA ILE A 242 -15.05 -14.33 -5.55
C ILE A 242 -16.45 -13.73 -5.55
N GLY A 243 -17.47 -14.58 -5.72
CA GLY A 243 -18.87 -14.17 -5.70
C GLY A 243 -19.32 -13.38 -6.95
N TYR A 244 -18.57 -13.46 -8.06
CA TYR A 244 -18.96 -12.76 -9.30
C TYR A 244 -20.25 -13.32 -9.91
N GLU A 245 -20.62 -14.54 -9.56
CA GLU A 245 -21.85 -15.23 -9.99
C GLU A 245 -23.11 -14.76 -9.26
N PHE A 246 -22.96 -14.01 -8.18
CA PHE A 246 -24.10 -13.49 -7.43
C PHE A 246 -24.64 -12.17 -8.03
N THR A 247 -25.91 -11.91 -7.78
CA THR A 247 -26.59 -10.70 -8.25
C THR A 247 -25.92 -9.40 -7.81
N ARG A 248 -25.26 -9.42 -6.64
CA ARG A 248 -24.44 -8.31 -6.14
C ARG A 248 -22.96 -8.62 -6.35
N SER A 249 -22.31 -7.78 -7.11
CA SER A 249 -20.86 -7.85 -7.30
C SER A 249 -20.11 -7.40 -6.05
N ASN A 250 -19.26 -8.28 -5.50
CA ASN A 250 -18.33 -7.90 -4.45
C ASN A 250 -17.37 -6.80 -4.92
N TYR A 251 -16.98 -6.84 -6.19
CA TYR A 251 -16.14 -5.81 -6.81
C TYR A 251 -16.77 -4.42 -6.72
N ASP A 252 -18.00 -4.26 -7.21
CA ASP A 252 -18.67 -2.96 -7.19
C ASP A 252 -18.98 -2.48 -5.78
N ALA A 253 -19.36 -3.40 -4.88
CA ALA A 253 -19.61 -3.08 -3.47
C ALA A 253 -18.35 -2.56 -2.76
N SER A 254 -17.20 -3.20 -3.00
CA SER A 254 -15.92 -2.77 -2.45
C SER A 254 -15.48 -1.41 -2.97
N LEU A 255 -15.55 -1.19 -4.28
CA LEU A 255 -15.19 0.10 -4.87
C LEU A 255 -16.11 1.23 -4.38
N LEU A 256 -17.42 0.96 -4.25
CA LEU A 256 -18.35 1.92 -3.68
C LEU A 256 -18.01 2.25 -2.21
N THR A 257 -17.71 1.25 -1.42
CA THR A 257 -17.33 1.44 -0.01
C THR A 257 -16.03 2.25 0.11
N ILE A 258 -15.03 1.91 -0.71
CA ILE A 258 -13.73 2.61 -0.72
C ILE A 258 -13.93 4.08 -1.08
N GLN A 259 -14.61 4.40 -2.19
CA GLN A 259 -14.79 5.79 -2.62
C GLN A 259 -15.63 6.63 -1.66
N SER A 260 -16.50 5.98 -0.88
CA SER A 260 -17.38 6.69 0.05
C SER A 260 -16.72 6.99 1.39
N LEU A 261 -15.76 6.16 1.86
CA LEU A 261 -15.29 6.21 3.25
C LEU A 261 -13.78 6.05 3.44
N PHE A 262 -13.07 5.34 2.54
CA PHE A 262 -11.70 4.91 2.82
C PHE A 262 -10.65 5.50 1.88
N GLY A 263 -11.06 6.12 0.77
CA GLY A 263 -10.12 6.67 -0.20
C GLY A 263 -10.80 7.05 -1.50
N TRP A 264 -10.09 6.95 -2.58
CA TRP A 264 -10.52 7.32 -3.93
C TRP A 264 -10.50 6.12 -4.86
N VAL A 265 -11.37 6.16 -5.88
CA VAL A 265 -11.40 5.18 -6.96
C VAL A 265 -11.16 5.90 -8.28
N SER A 266 -10.18 5.46 -9.01
CA SER A 266 -9.77 6.02 -10.31
C SER A 266 -9.55 4.91 -11.34
N SER A 267 -8.87 5.22 -12.43
CA SER A 267 -8.44 4.25 -13.44
C SER A 267 -6.95 4.37 -13.74
N SER A 268 -6.40 3.34 -14.35
CA SER A 268 -5.03 3.35 -14.85
C SER A 268 -4.78 4.48 -15.83
N GLN A 269 -5.75 4.77 -16.71
CA GLN A 269 -5.68 5.84 -17.69
C GLN A 269 -5.54 7.20 -17.01
N GLU A 270 -6.39 7.50 -16.03
CA GLU A 270 -6.37 8.78 -15.31
C GLU A 270 -5.07 8.94 -14.51
N PHE A 271 -4.60 7.90 -13.86
CA PHE A 271 -3.33 7.93 -13.14
C PHE A 271 -2.14 8.15 -14.08
N ILE A 272 -2.05 7.39 -15.17
CA ILE A 272 -0.96 7.52 -16.15
C ILE A 272 -0.98 8.92 -16.79
N LYS A 273 -2.16 9.41 -17.19
CA LYS A 273 -2.32 10.76 -17.72
C LYS A 273 -1.82 11.82 -16.74
N ALA A 274 -2.22 11.74 -15.48
CA ALA A 274 -1.83 12.72 -14.47
C ALA A 274 -0.31 12.77 -14.24
N ILE A 275 0.40 11.66 -14.29
CA ILE A 275 1.87 11.64 -14.12
C ILE A 275 2.63 12.03 -15.38
N GLN A 276 2.07 11.81 -16.58
CA GLN A 276 2.69 12.16 -17.86
C GLN A 276 2.43 13.62 -18.26
N GLU A 277 1.26 14.13 -17.96
CA GLU A 277 0.81 15.48 -18.28
C GLU A 277 0.60 16.27 -16.96
N PRO A 278 1.66 16.65 -16.24
CA PRO A 278 1.48 17.43 -15.03
C PRO A 278 0.83 18.76 -15.39
N SER A 279 -0.39 18.97 -14.92
CA SER A 279 -1.13 20.21 -15.13
C SER A 279 -0.30 21.37 -14.55
N VAL A 280 0.07 22.32 -15.42
CA VAL A 280 0.63 23.61 -15.02
C VAL A 280 -0.52 24.42 -14.41
N PHE A 281 -0.88 24.12 -13.16
CA PHE A 281 -1.69 25.06 -12.40
C PHE A 281 -0.77 26.22 -11.98
N SER A 282 -0.76 27.27 -12.81
CA SER A 282 -0.29 28.58 -12.39
C SER A 282 -1.03 28.94 -11.10
N ASN A 283 -0.26 29.36 -10.08
CA ASN A 283 -0.75 29.97 -8.86
C ASN A 283 -1.71 31.13 -9.20
N GLN A 284 -2.98 30.87 -9.44
CA GLN A 284 -3.99 31.91 -9.30
C GLN A 284 -4.20 32.10 -7.81
N LYS A 285 -3.58 33.17 -7.30
CA LYS A 285 -3.84 33.76 -6.01
C LYS A 285 -5.34 33.74 -5.75
N LEU A 286 -5.73 33.14 -4.64
CA LEU A 286 -6.97 33.48 -3.96
C LEU A 286 -6.91 34.99 -3.65
N GLN A 287 -7.39 35.83 -4.54
CA GLN A 287 -7.78 37.18 -4.21
C GLN A 287 -9.09 37.08 -3.45
N LYS A 288 -9.02 37.56 -2.23
CA LYS A 288 -10.12 37.78 -1.30
C LYS A 288 -11.25 38.55 -1.98
N GLY A 289 -12.44 38.01 -1.91
CA GLY A 289 -13.73 38.68 -1.99
C GLY A 289 -14.46 38.44 -0.70
#